data_7c4263650bc30a6767106ca54d555b97
#
_entry.id   7c4263650bc30a6767106ca54d555b97
#
_cell.length_a   1.000
_cell.length_b   1.000
_cell.length_c   1.000
_cell.angle_alpha   90.00
_cell.angle_beta   90.00
_cell.angle_gamma   90.00
#
_symmetry.space_group_name_H-M   'P 1'
#
loop_
_entity.id
_entity.type
_entity.pdbx_description
1 polymer ?
#
loop_
_entity_poly.entity_id
_entity_poly.type
_entity_poly.pdbx_seq_one_letter_code
_entity_poly.pdbx_strand_id
1 'polypeptide(L)'
;MKYGISALALAAALALSGCGQPVGSQSVTPTCCKIGISFPTTELAYRQKMLDLLKQYDQAHPEVEFLIYDGESSQQKQNRDMLDMLENSVQGIILIPFTMEGPIPVIHYANEKNVPVLTLDNDVLHSATARTIGYVGSDHQEMGRQAAELLLRSLQTRFPQEKQWNVLYLTGIADSSGAVDRNTGICSVLDADPHIRVIGTYNGQFTSRQAQSILEDCLQVYPAIHGIICQNDLMAEGCLDALENAGLSGKIAVVGIDGQRSVVQAIADQRMDGTVWQDPAMAVAAADRLLEALQQKTLSGNLYTDIAALDSTNAQEYLSEGLSW
;
A
#
# COMPACT_ATOMS: atom_id res chain seq x y z
N MET A 1 -66.63 7.54 57.48
CA MET A 1 -66.21 7.36 58.89
C MET A 1 -64.81 7.91 58.97
N LYS A 2 -64.67 9.08 59.44
CA LYS A 2 -64.24 9.45 60.82
C LYS A 2 -62.70 9.38 60.89
N TYR A 3 -62.13 10.53 60.91
CA TYR A 3 -61.36 11.28 61.96
C TYR A 3 -59.85 10.96 61.81
N GLY A 4 -58.87 11.83 61.94
CA GLY A 4 -58.85 13.22 62.40
C GLY A 4 -57.43 13.53 62.91
N ILE A 5 -57.03 14.78 62.69
CA ILE A 5 -56.28 15.64 63.62
C ILE A 5 -54.79 15.41 63.80
N SER A 6 -53.97 16.28 63.26
CA SER A 6 -53.21 17.42 63.82
C SER A 6 -52.10 17.15 64.84
N ALA A 7 -50.96 17.70 64.58
CA ALA A 7 -50.17 18.66 65.40
C ALA A 7 -48.76 18.82 64.76
N LEU A 8 -48.41 19.92 64.32
CA LEU A 8 -47.69 21.12 64.82
C LEU A 8 -46.49 20.86 65.75
N ALA A 9 -45.31 21.15 65.34
CA ALA A 9 -44.18 21.80 66.02
C ALA A 9 -43.03 21.98 65.05
N LEU A 10 -42.73 23.11 64.65
CA LEU A 10 -41.97 24.28 65.10
C LEU A 10 -40.45 24.04 65.24
N ALA A 11 -39.73 24.68 64.33
CA ALA A 11 -38.48 25.37 64.44
C ALA A 11 -37.18 24.62 64.75
N ALA A 12 -36.23 24.73 63.85
CA ALA A 12 -35.04 25.56 64.08
C ALA A 12 -34.16 25.67 62.77
N ALA A 13 -34.02 26.84 62.30
CA ALA A 13 -33.07 27.19 61.24
C ALA A 13 -31.66 27.18 61.81
N LEU A 14 -30.76 26.43 61.22
CA LEU A 14 -29.34 26.63 61.32
C LEU A 14 -28.78 26.73 59.93
N ALA A 15 -28.53 27.95 59.51
CA ALA A 15 -27.77 28.30 58.33
C ALA A 15 -26.28 27.94 58.58
N LEU A 16 -25.84 26.92 57.90
CA LEU A 16 -24.40 26.69 57.68
C LEU A 16 -24.11 27.00 56.22
N SER A 17 -23.56 28.20 56.01
CA SER A 17 -22.98 28.64 54.77
C SER A 17 -21.70 27.82 54.50
N GLY A 18 -21.83 26.73 53.79
CA GLY A 18 -20.72 25.99 53.19
C GLY A 18 -20.49 26.55 51.81
N CYS A 19 -19.47 27.38 51.63
CA CYS A 19 -18.91 27.68 50.33
C CYS A 19 -18.33 26.40 49.70
N GLY A 20 -19.17 25.66 49.00
CA GLY A 20 -18.73 24.66 48.04
C GLY A 20 -18.30 25.38 46.77
N GLN A 21 -17.01 25.56 46.55
CA GLN A 21 -16.51 25.90 45.23
C GLN A 21 -16.98 24.83 44.24
N PRO A 22 -17.46 25.21 43.04
CA PRO A 22 -17.71 24.23 42.01
C PRO A 22 -16.34 23.62 41.66
N VAL A 23 -16.23 22.31 41.88
CA VAL A 23 -15.13 21.51 41.31
C VAL A 23 -15.20 21.73 39.80
N GLY A 24 -14.29 22.58 39.30
CA GLY A 24 -14.16 22.77 37.88
C GLY A 24 -13.96 21.41 37.24
N SER A 25 -14.86 21.05 36.37
CA SER A 25 -14.61 19.97 35.40
C SER A 25 -13.35 20.35 34.68
N GLN A 26 -12.21 19.77 35.07
CA GLN A 26 -11.06 19.77 34.23
C GLN A 26 -11.51 19.12 32.92
N SER A 27 -11.63 19.90 31.87
CA SER A 27 -11.69 19.40 30.51
C SER A 27 -10.38 18.62 30.32
N VAL A 28 -10.47 17.30 30.44
CA VAL A 28 -9.39 16.42 30.00
C VAL A 28 -9.32 16.68 28.49
N THR A 29 -8.34 17.47 28.07
CA THR A 29 -7.99 17.58 26.64
C THR A 29 -7.77 16.15 26.20
N PRO A 30 -8.47 15.63 25.20
CA PRO A 30 -8.20 14.28 24.73
C PRO A 30 -6.71 14.22 24.36
N THR A 31 -6.00 13.28 24.96
CA THR A 31 -4.59 13.07 24.66
C THR A 31 -4.53 12.65 23.20
N CYS A 32 -3.99 13.48 22.35
CA CYS A 32 -3.84 13.19 20.93
C CYS A 32 -3.04 11.89 20.76
N CYS A 33 -3.60 10.94 19.99
CA CYS A 33 -2.95 9.68 19.72
C CYS A 33 -1.88 9.89 18.65
N LYS A 34 -0.61 9.73 19.03
CA LYS A 34 0.54 9.93 18.14
C LYS A 34 0.92 8.64 17.44
N ILE A 35 0.87 8.62 16.11
CA ILE A 35 1.19 7.46 15.27
C ILE A 35 2.34 7.81 14.35
N GLY A 36 3.39 6.98 14.35
CA GLY A 36 4.47 7.06 13.38
C GLY A 36 4.08 6.36 12.07
N ILE A 37 4.37 6.99 10.93
CA ILE A 37 4.18 6.39 9.60
C ILE A 37 5.50 6.44 8.85
N SER A 38 6.04 5.27 8.52
CA SER A 38 7.34 5.13 7.86
C SER A 38 7.15 4.67 6.42
N PHE A 39 7.43 5.56 5.47
CA PHE A 39 7.51 5.24 4.06
C PHE A 39 8.95 4.85 3.68
N PRO A 40 9.15 3.88 2.76
CA PRO A 40 10.49 3.61 2.21
C PRO A 40 10.95 4.74 1.27
N THR A 41 10.02 5.32 0.55
CA THR A 41 10.12 6.53 -0.26
C THR A 41 8.73 7.07 -0.56
N THR A 42 8.59 8.38 -0.68
CA THR A 42 7.35 9.04 -1.13
C THR A 42 7.39 9.46 -2.59
N GLU A 43 8.47 9.16 -3.33
CA GLU A 43 8.63 9.60 -4.73
C GLU A 43 7.76 8.81 -5.72
N LEU A 44 7.35 7.58 -5.38
CA LEU A 44 6.52 6.76 -6.26
C LEU A 44 5.06 7.25 -6.25
N ALA A 45 4.41 7.32 -7.40
CA ALA A 45 3.04 7.83 -7.55
C ALA A 45 2.04 7.13 -6.61
N TYR A 46 2.14 5.80 -6.47
CA TYR A 46 1.33 5.04 -5.52
C TYR A 46 1.52 5.49 -4.07
N ARG A 47 2.78 5.74 -3.66
CA ARG A 47 3.12 6.23 -2.31
C ARG A 47 2.63 7.65 -2.07
N GLN A 48 2.72 8.51 -3.08
CA GLN A 48 2.16 9.86 -3.02
C GLN A 48 0.66 9.83 -2.77
N LYS A 49 -0.06 8.95 -3.47
CA LYS A 49 -1.50 8.81 -3.27
C LYS A 49 -1.85 8.34 -1.86
N MET A 50 -1.13 7.34 -1.33
CA MET A 50 -1.28 6.91 0.07
C MET A 50 -1.03 8.06 1.05
N LEU A 51 0.05 8.82 0.83
CA LEU A 51 0.42 9.98 1.66
C LEU A 51 -0.67 11.06 1.66
N ASP A 52 -1.25 11.35 0.50
CA ASP A 52 -2.33 12.34 0.38
C ASP A 52 -3.60 11.88 1.11
N LEU A 53 -3.95 10.61 1.05
CA LEU A 53 -5.07 10.04 1.79
C LEU A 53 -4.83 10.09 3.30
N LEU A 54 -3.62 9.78 3.76
CA LEU A 54 -3.25 9.88 5.18
C LEU A 54 -3.28 11.33 5.69
N LYS A 55 -2.83 12.31 4.88
CA LYS A 55 -2.95 13.73 5.23
C LYS A 55 -4.40 14.20 5.32
N GLN A 56 -5.28 13.71 4.45
CA GLN A 56 -6.72 13.99 4.54
C GLN A 56 -7.33 13.35 5.79
N TYR A 57 -6.92 12.15 6.12
CA TYR A 57 -7.33 11.45 7.34
C TYR A 57 -6.93 12.24 8.60
N ASP A 58 -5.67 12.68 8.70
CA ASP A 58 -5.14 13.49 9.81
C ASP A 58 -5.95 14.79 10.01
N GLN A 59 -6.31 15.46 8.91
CA GLN A 59 -7.15 16.67 8.97
C GLN A 59 -8.58 16.39 9.44
N ALA A 60 -9.11 15.21 9.17
CA ALA A 60 -10.47 14.81 9.56
C ALA A 60 -10.54 14.27 11.00
N HIS A 61 -9.40 13.85 11.56
CA HIS A 61 -9.29 13.17 12.86
C HIS A 61 -8.37 13.92 13.84
N PRO A 62 -8.84 15.05 14.44
CA PRO A 62 -8.01 15.89 15.31
C PRO A 62 -7.55 15.19 16.61
N GLU A 63 -8.11 14.02 16.93
CA GLU A 63 -7.69 13.14 18.03
C GLU A 63 -6.44 12.31 17.70
N VAL A 64 -5.94 12.36 16.47
CA VAL A 64 -4.75 11.65 15.98
C VAL A 64 -3.72 12.66 15.50
N GLU A 65 -2.46 12.37 15.66
CA GLU A 65 -1.32 13.11 15.10
C GLU A 65 -0.42 12.12 14.36
N PHE A 66 -0.27 12.28 13.04
CA PHE A 66 0.65 11.47 12.26
C PHE A 66 2.03 12.10 12.19
N LEU A 67 3.05 11.35 12.62
CA LEU A 67 4.46 11.65 12.37
C LEU A 67 4.91 10.85 11.14
N ILE A 68 4.95 11.51 9.98
CA ILE A 68 5.23 10.87 8.69
C ILE A 68 6.69 11.09 8.33
N TYR A 69 7.41 10.01 8.04
CA TYR A 69 8.82 10.00 7.66
C TYR A 69 9.01 9.34 6.29
N ASP A 70 9.92 9.91 5.51
CA ASP A 70 10.36 9.38 4.21
C ASP A 70 11.75 8.77 4.35
N GLY A 71 11.87 7.48 4.12
CA GLY A 71 13.15 6.74 4.18
C GLY A 71 14.11 7.05 3.02
N GLU A 72 13.68 7.84 2.01
CA GLU A 72 14.49 8.27 0.86
C GLU A 72 15.19 7.10 0.16
N SER A 73 14.46 5.96 0.01
CA SER A 73 14.99 4.72 -0.58
C SER A 73 16.22 4.16 0.14
N SER A 74 16.36 4.43 1.45
CA SER A 74 17.47 3.97 2.29
C SER A 74 16.97 3.20 3.50
N GLN A 75 17.29 1.91 3.58
CA GLN A 75 16.97 1.08 4.75
C GLN A 75 17.56 1.64 6.04
N GLN A 76 18.79 2.18 5.97
CA GLN A 76 19.44 2.76 7.15
C GLN A 76 18.71 4.02 7.64
N LYS A 77 18.23 4.86 6.68
CA LYS A 77 17.45 6.03 7.05
C LYS A 77 16.10 5.61 7.63
N GLN A 78 15.40 4.68 6.99
CA GLN A 78 14.12 4.17 7.49
C GLN A 78 14.23 3.65 8.92
N ASN A 79 15.30 2.91 9.25
CA ASN A 79 15.55 2.42 10.60
C ASN A 79 15.81 3.56 11.59
N ARG A 80 16.57 4.60 11.21
CA ARG A 80 16.76 5.79 12.06
C ARG A 80 15.47 6.55 12.30
N ASP A 81 14.69 6.74 11.25
CA ASP A 81 13.38 7.42 11.32
C ASP A 81 12.43 6.70 12.30
N MET A 82 12.40 5.36 12.27
CA MET A 82 11.63 4.57 13.23
C MET A 82 12.14 4.72 14.67
N LEU A 83 13.45 4.81 14.89
CA LEU A 83 14.01 5.10 16.21
C LEU A 83 13.59 6.49 16.69
N ASP A 84 13.65 7.50 15.82
CA ASP A 84 13.20 8.86 16.12
C ASP A 84 11.70 8.91 16.48
N MET A 85 10.87 8.12 15.80
CA MET A 85 9.45 7.96 16.17
C MET A 85 9.28 7.45 17.60
N LEU A 86 10.06 6.43 17.98
CA LEU A 86 10.03 5.84 19.33
C LEU A 86 10.51 6.83 20.39
N GLU A 87 11.51 7.67 20.09
CA GLU A 87 11.96 8.76 20.95
C GLU A 87 10.92 9.88 21.09
N ASN A 88 10.13 10.13 20.04
CA ASN A 88 9.01 11.08 20.05
C ASN A 88 7.73 10.51 20.68
N SER A 89 7.82 9.35 21.33
CA SER A 89 6.75 8.73 22.10
C SER A 89 5.49 8.42 21.28
N VAL A 90 5.65 7.93 20.06
CA VAL A 90 4.52 7.40 19.27
C VAL A 90 3.90 6.20 19.99
N GLN A 91 2.59 6.06 19.88
CA GLN A 91 1.83 4.98 20.51
C GLN A 91 1.73 3.74 19.62
N GLY A 92 1.99 3.88 18.32
CA GLY A 92 2.06 2.81 17.32
C GLY A 92 2.76 3.27 16.05
N ILE A 93 3.18 2.32 15.26
CA ILE A 93 3.88 2.57 13.98
C ILE A 93 3.18 1.82 12.85
N ILE A 94 2.88 2.53 11.75
CA ILE A 94 2.55 1.97 10.45
C ILE A 94 3.83 1.97 9.63
N LEU A 95 4.29 0.79 9.25
CA LEU A 95 5.53 0.60 8.52
C LEU A 95 5.24 0.07 7.12
N ILE A 96 5.72 0.79 6.10
CA ILE A 96 5.85 0.25 4.75
C ILE A 96 7.32 -0.15 4.59
N PRO A 97 7.69 -1.43 4.74
CA PRO A 97 9.10 -1.82 4.74
C PRO A 97 9.78 -1.55 3.39
N PHE A 98 11.01 -1.05 3.42
CA PHE A 98 11.85 -0.97 2.22
C PHE A 98 12.34 -2.35 1.80
N THR A 99 12.83 -3.13 2.78
CA THR A 99 13.21 -4.54 2.60
C THR A 99 12.55 -5.41 3.68
N MET A 100 12.44 -6.71 3.41
CA MET A 100 11.81 -7.66 4.34
C MET A 100 12.59 -7.84 5.65
N GLU A 101 13.92 -7.80 5.61
CA GLU A 101 14.78 -8.10 6.77
C GLU A 101 15.26 -6.84 7.50
N GLY A 102 15.46 -5.75 6.75
CA GLY A 102 16.12 -4.55 7.26
C GLY A 102 15.48 -3.92 8.51
N PRO A 103 14.15 -3.85 8.63
CA PRO A 103 13.49 -3.25 9.79
C PRO A 103 13.45 -4.15 11.04
N ILE A 104 13.75 -5.44 10.93
CA ILE A 104 13.61 -6.42 12.04
C ILE A 104 14.23 -5.93 13.36
N PRO A 105 15.47 -5.39 13.40
CA PRO A 105 16.07 -4.93 14.66
C PRO A 105 15.28 -3.81 15.33
N VAL A 106 14.72 -2.88 14.55
CA VAL A 106 13.95 -1.75 15.08
C VAL A 106 12.54 -2.19 15.49
N ILE A 107 11.92 -3.11 14.76
CA ILE A 107 10.65 -3.72 15.18
C ILE A 107 10.81 -4.43 16.51
N HIS A 108 11.90 -5.18 16.70
CA HIS A 108 12.22 -5.81 17.99
C HIS A 108 12.30 -4.78 19.10
N TYR A 109 13.03 -3.68 18.89
CA TYR A 109 13.13 -2.59 19.86
C TYR A 109 11.80 -1.89 20.15
N ALA A 110 10.95 -1.69 19.13
CA ALA A 110 9.59 -1.17 19.32
C ALA A 110 8.75 -2.12 20.21
N ASN A 111 8.87 -3.44 20.00
CA ASN A 111 8.19 -4.44 20.81
C ASN A 111 8.66 -4.39 22.29
N GLU A 112 9.95 -4.19 22.56
CA GLU A 112 10.48 -4.00 23.92
C GLU A 112 9.90 -2.75 24.60
N LYS A 113 9.60 -1.71 23.81
CA LYS A 113 8.93 -0.48 24.26
C LYS A 113 7.40 -0.64 24.37
N ASN A 114 6.84 -1.78 24.03
CA ASN A 114 5.40 -2.04 23.91
C ASN A 114 4.71 -1.11 22.90
N VAL A 115 5.41 -0.69 21.84
CA VAL A 115 4.88 0.07 20.72
C VAL A 115 4.53 -0.93 19.61
N PRO A 116 3.24 -1.12 19.28
CA PRO A 116 2.82 -2.02 18.21
C PRO A 116 3.25 -1.50 16.84
N VAL A 117 3.64 -2.42 15.97
CA VAL A 117 3.99 -2.14 14.57
C VAL A 117 3.01 -2.90 13.67
N LEU A 118 2.34 -2.18 12.78
CA LEU A 118 1.49 -2.70 11.72
C LEU A 118 2.21 -2.53 10.39
N THR A 119 2.32 -3.56 9.57
CA THR A 119 2.88 -3.44 8.22
C THR A 119 1.80 -3.07 7.20
N LEU A 120 2.18 -2.26 6.22
CA LEU A 120 1.30 -1.73 5.18
C LEU A 120 1.93 -1.98 3.82
N ASP A 121 1.14 -2.50 2.85
CA ASP A 121 1.50 -2.76 1.46
C ASP A 121 2.67 -3.74 1.26
N ASN A 122 3.81 -3.52 1.89
CA ASN A 122 4.90 -4.48 2.00
C ASN A 122 4.92 -5.10 3.40
N ASP A 123 5.41 -6.33 3.50
CA ASP A 123 5.56 -7.03 4.78
C ASP A 123 7.03 -7.35 5.09
N VAL A 124 7.30 -7.74 6.32
CA VAL A 124 8.62 -8.14 6.79
C VAL A 124 8.72 -9.66 6.91
N LEU A 125 9.93 -10.18 6.97
CA LEU A 125 10.10 -11.59 7.34
C LEU A 125 9.59 -11.82 8.76
N HIS A 126 8.70 -12.77 8.92
CA HIS A 126 8.18 -13.15 10.22
C HIS A 126 9.31 -13.71 11.09
N SER A 127 9.46 -13.13 12.26
CA SER A 127 10.51 -13.50 13.23
C SER A 127 9.89 -13.71 14.61
N ALA A 128 10.44 -14.65 15.36
CA ALA A 128 10.02 -14.87 16.74
C ALA A 128 10.36 -13.66 17.66
N THR A 129 11.34 -12.84 17.28
CA THR A 129 11.84 -11.72 18.07
C THR A 129 11.29 -10.36 17.62
N ALA A 130 10.84 -10.22 16.36
CA ALA A 130 10.27 -9.00 15.82
C ALA A 130 8.83 -9.29 15.36
N ARG A 131 7.85 -8.83 16.13
CA ARG A 131 6.43 -9.13 15.89
C ARG A 131 5.71 -7.88 15.40
N THR A 132 4.98 -8.03 14.29
CA THR A 132 3.95 -7.08 13.87
C THR A 132 2.60 -7.49 14.43
N ILE A 133 1.68 -6.55 14.57
CA ILE A 133 0.31 -6.84 15.00
C ILE A 133 -0.58 -7.29 13.84
N GLY A 134 -0.12 -7.19 12.62
CA GLY A 134 -0.80 -7.60 11.40
C GLY A 134 -0.24 -6.88 10.17
N TYR A 135 -0.82 -7.21 9.04
CA TYR A 135 -0.54 -6.65 7.72
C TYR A 135 -1.82 -6.05 7.12
N VAL A 136 -1.70 -4.92 6.44
CA VAL A 136 -2.75 -4.35 5.60
C VAL A 136 -2.19 -4.12 4.20
N GLY A 137 -2.81 -4.71 3.19
CA GLY A 137 -2.34 -4.56 1.81
C GLY A 137 -3.03 -5.52 0.86
N SER A 138 -2.60 -5.51 -0.38
CA SER A 138 -3.11 -6.42 -1.42
C SER A 138 -2.42 -7.79 -1.36
N ASP A 139 -3.06 -8.80 -1.92
CA ASP A 139 -2.43 -10.09 -2.20
C ASP A 139 -1.51 -9.95 -3.43
N HIS A 140 -0.24 -9.61 -3.17
CA HIS A 140 0.73 -9.38 -4.23
C HIS A 140 1.02 -10.62 -5.07
N GLN A 141 0.90 -11.82 -4.52
CA GLN A 141 1.06 -13.05 -5.29
C GLN A 141 -0.09 -13.21 -6.27
N GLU A 142 -1.32 -12.98 -5.82
CA GLU A 142 -2.50 -13.01 -6.67
C GLU A 142 -2.47 -11.89 -7.73
N MET A 143 -2.00 -10.68 -7.38
CA MET A 143 -1.78 -9.61 -8.36
C MET A 143 -0.82 -10.04 -9.47
N GLY A 144 0.31 -10.65 -9.10
CA GLY A 144 1.28 -11.17 -10.07
C GLY A 144 0.67 -12.22 -11.00
N ARG A 145 -0.11 -13.14 -10.44
CA ARG A 145 -0.81 -14.18 -11.20
C ARG A 145 -1.79 -13.56 -12.21
N GLN A 146 -2.61 -12.60 -11.77
CA GLN A 146 -3.59 -11.91 -12.64
C GLN A 146 -2.90 -11.11 -13.75
N ALA A 147 -1.79 -10.43 -13.46
CA ALA A 147 -1.03 -9.69 -14.46
C ALA A 147 -0.48 -10.63 -15.56
N ALA A 148 0.08 -11.77 -15.17
CA ALA A 148 0.56 -12.75 -16.13
C ALA A 148 -0.56 -13.39 -16.96
N GLU A 149 -1.74 -13.60 -16.39
CA GLU A 149 -2.92 -14.05 -17.13
C GLU A 149 -3.45 -12.99 -18.11
N LEU A 150 -3.41 -11.69 -17.72
CA LEU A 150 -3.69 -10.60 -18.66
C LEU A 150 -2.74 -10.65 -19.86
N LEU A 151 -1.43 -10.78 -19.60
CA LEU A 151 -0.44 -10.89 -20.66
C LEU A 151 -0.71 -12.11 -21.56
N LEU A 152 -0.95 -13.28 -20.96
CA LEU A 152 -1.22 -14.51 -21.72
C LEU A 152 -2.43 -14.36 -22.67
N ARG A 153 -3.54 -13.78 -22.17
CA ARG A 153 -4.72 -13.50 -23.02
C ARG A 153 -4.40 -12.54 -24.16
N SER A 154 -3.60 -11.51 -23.91
CA SER A 154 -3.18 -10.56 -24.93
C SER A 154 -2.30 -11.22 -25.99
N LEU A 155 -1.35 -12.07 -25.59
CA LEU A 155 -0.48 -12.81 -26.53
C LEU A 155 -1.29 -13.75 -27.40
N GLN A 156 -2.23 -14.51 -26.83
CA GLN A 156 -3.11 -15.41 -27.56
C GLN A 156 -3.97 -14.66 -28.59
N THR A 157 -4.45 -13.48 -28.25
CA THR A 157 -5.32 -12.68 -29.12
C THR A 157 -4.53 -12.01 -30.24
N ARG A 158 -3.36 -11.48 -29.94
CA ARG A 158 -2.56 -10.66 -30.86
C ARG A 158 -1.65 -11.47 -31.77
N PHE A 159 -1.15 -12.61 -31.27
CA PHE A 159 -0.18 -13.45 -31.96
C PHE A 159 -0.64 -14.91 -32.10
N PRO A 160 -1.87 -15.18 -32.61
CA PRO A 160 -2.44 -16.55 -32.63
C PRO A 160 -1.72 -17.52 -33.56
N GLN A 161 -0.88 -17.01 -34.48
CA GLN A 161 -0.13 -17.84 -35.42
C GLN A 161 1.30 -18.15 -34.93
N GLU A 162 1.76 -17.47 -33.90
CA GLU A 162 3.09 -17.69 -33.35
C GLU A 162 3.10 -18.97 -32.48
N LYS A 163 4.12 -19.80 -32.70
CA LYS A 163 4.31 -21.04 -31.92
C LYS A 163 4.92 -20.77 -30.56
N GLN A 164 5.59 -19.65 -30.41
CA GLN A 164 6.25 -19.25 -29.19
C GLN A 164 6.25 -17.73 -29.06
N TRP A 165 5.92 -17.24 -27.87
CA TRP A 165 5.93 -15.82 -27.54
C TRP A 165 7.15 -15.45 -26.71
N ASN A 166 7.97 -14.56 -27.22
CA ASN A 166 9.11 -14.00 -26.49
C ASN A 166 8.63 -12.90 -25.55
N VAL A 167 8.87 -13.05 -24.27
CA VAL A 167 8.42 -12.14 -23.22
C VAL A 167 9.62 -11.55 -22.49
N LEU A 168 9.63 -10.23 -22.31
CA LEU A 168 10.51 -9.53 -21.35
C LEU A 168 9.80 -9.36 -20.02
N TYR A 169 10.54 -9.58 -18.95
CA TYR A 169 10.04 -9.42 -17.58
C TYR A 169 10.85 -8.37 -16.82
N LEU A 170 10.19 -7.30 -16.36
CA LEU A 170 10.78 -6.25 -15.54
C LEU A 170 10.35 -6.39 -14.09
N THR A 171 11.33 -6.63 -13.21
CA THR A 171 11.13 -6.79 -11.77
C THR A 171 11.32 -5.48 -11.03
N GLY A 172 10.75 -5.38 -9.84
CA GLY A 172 10.96 -4.28 -8.90
C GLY A 172 12.17 -4.48 -7.99
N ILE A 173 12.17 -3.84 -6.82
CA ILE A 173 13.23 -3.93 -5.81
C ILE A 173 13.24 -5.35 -5.24
N ALA A 174 14.36 -6.06 -5.44
CA ALA A 174 14.46 -7.50 -5.21
C ALA A 174 14.12 -7.96 -3.77
N ASP A 175 14.45 -7.13 -2.76
CA ASP A 175 14.28 -7.48 -1.36
C ASP A 175 12.97 -6.93 -0.75
N SER A 176 12.05 -6.38 -1.56
CA SER A 176 10.72 -6.02 -1.10
C SER A 176 9.76 -7.20 -1.20
N SER A 177 8.88 -7.38 -0.21
CA SER A 177 7.91 -8.49 -0.22
C SER A 177 6.97 -8.41 -1.43
N GLY A 178 6.50 -7.22 -1.80
CA GLY A 178 5.66 -7.04 -2.98
C GLY A 178 6.32 -7.52 -4.26
N ALA A 179 7.65 -7.27 -4.45
CA ALA A 179 8.36 -7.77 -5.64
C ALA A 179 8.52 -9.29 -5.61
N VAL A 180 8.82 -9.88 -4.45
CA VAL A 180 8.99 -11.33 -4.27
C VAL A 180 7.67 -12.06 -4.53
N ASP A 181 6.58 -11.58 -3.95
CA ASP A 181 5.26 -12.21 -4.07
C ASP A 181 4.70 -12.04 -5.48
N ARG A 182 4.80 -10.83 -6.09
CA ARG A 182 4.43 -10.62 -7.50
C ARG A 182 5.23 -11.54 -8.42
N ASN A 183 6.55 -11.73 -8.16
CA ASN A 183 7.37 -12.67 -8.92
C ASN A 183 6.84 -14.11 -8.82
N THR A 184 6.48 -14.56 -7.61
CA THR A 184 5.92 -15.90 -7.41
C THR A 184 4.64 -16.09 -8.22
N GLY A 185 3.73 -15.12 -8.18
CA GLY A 185 2.49 -15.15 -8.96
C GLY A 185 2.75 -15.13 -10.47
N ILE A 186 3.60 -14.23 -10.96
CA ILE A 186 3.94 -14.11 -12.39
C ILE A 186 4.57 -15.39 -12.91
N CYS A 187 5.59 -15.91 -12.25
CA CYS A 187 6.28 -17.13 -12.66
C CYS A 187 5.35 -18.34 -12.66
N SER A 188 4.39 -18.42 -11.74
CA SER A 188 3.41 -19.53 -11.71
C SER A 188 2.62 -19.69 -13.01
N VAL A 189 2.41 -18.59 -13.76
CA VAL A 189 1.71 -18.59 -15.04
C VAL A 189 2.68 -18.70 -16.22
N LEU A 190 3.75 -17.90 -16.21
CA LEU A 190 4.70 -17.86 -17.33
C LEU A 190 5.42 -19.21 -17.51
N ASP A 191 5.81 -19.86 -16.42
CA ASP A 191 6.54 -21.13 -16.45
C ASP A 191 5.63 -22.33 -16.79
N ALA A 192 4.32 -22.19 -16.60
CA ALA A 192 3.34 -23.24 -16.86
C ALA A 192 2.93 -23.32 -18.35
N ASP A 193 3.05 -22.24 -19.11
CA ASP A 193 2.67 -22.22 -20.52
C ASP A 193 3.88 -22.46 -21.45
N PRO A 194 3.92 -23.60 -22.18
CA PRO A 194 5.05 -23.95 -23.05
C PRO A 194 5.23 -23.03 -24.26
N HIS A 195 4.25 -22.17 -24.60
CA HIS A 195 4.36 -21.20 -25.68
C HIS A 195 5.08 -19.92 -25.21
N ILE A 196 5.20 -19.69 -23.91
CA ILE A 196 5.91 -18.53 -23.38
C ILE A 196 7.41 -18.84 -23.25
N ARG A 197 8.22 -17.92 -23.75
CA ARG A 197 9.65 -17.89 -23.54
C ARG A 197 10.05 -16.58 -22.92
N VAL A 198 10.42 -16.56 -21.66
CA VAL A 198 11.04 -15.41 -21.02
C VAL A 198 12.46 -15.26 -21.58
N ILE A 199 12.68 -14.24 -22.44
CA ILE A 199 13.95 -13.99 -23.11
C ILE A 199 14.90 -13.09 -22.33
N GLY A 200 14.38 -12.41 -21.29
CA GLY A 200 15.18 -11.60 -20.39
C GLY A 200 14.35 -11.18 -19.16
N THR A 201 15.03 -11.15 -18.01
CA THR A 201 14.49 -10.64 -16.74
C THR A 201 15.42 -9.56 -16.23
N TYR A 202 14.89 -8.35 -16.00
CA TYR A 202 15.67 -7.18 -15.67
C TYR A 202 15.07 -6.43 -14.49
N ASN A 203 15.95 -5.90 -13.62
CA ASN A 203 15.48 -5.12 -12.47
C ASN A 203 15.27 -3.64 -12.87
N GLY A 204 14.01 -3.23 -12.97
CA GLY A 204 13.59 -1.87 -13.29
C GLY A 204 13.43 -0.95 -12.07
N GLN A 205 13.69 -1.44 -10.83
CA GLN A 205 13.71 -0.66 -9.61
C GLN A 205 12.37 0.08 -9.31
N PHE A 206 11.26 -0.38 -9.88
CA PHE A 206 9.96 0.28 -9.86
C PHE A 206 9.94 1.68 -10.48
N THR A 207 10.91 2.03 -11.35
CA THR A 207 11.00 3.36 -11.94
C THR A 207 10.82 3.34 -13.46
N SER A 208 10.13 4.37 -13.99
CA SER A 208 9.92 4.54 -15.43
C SER A 208 11.25 4.71 -16.20
N ARG A 209 12.15 5.55 -15.71
CA ARG A 209 13.44 5.82 -16.34
C ARG A 209 14.27 4.55 -16.53
N GLN A 210 14.37 3.71 -15.48
CA GLN A 210 15.17 2.49 -15.56
C GLN A 210 14.52 1.49 -16.54
N ALA A 211 13.22 1.35 -16.50
CA ALA A 211 12.48 0.47 -17.41
C ALA A 211 12.61 0.91 -18.87
N GLN A 212 12.51 2.22 -19.13
CA GLN A 212 12.72 2.79 -20.47
C GLN A 212 14.11 2.44 -21.01
N SER A 213 15.16 2.72 -20.24
CA SER A 213 16.53 2.42 -20.64
C SER A 213 16.76 0.93 -20.91
N ILE A 214 16.22 0.05 -20.04
CA ILE A 214 16.30 -1.40 -20.23
C ILE A 214 15.62 -1.82 -21.54
N LEU A 215 14.43 -1.30 -21.82
CA LEU A 215 13.72 -1.69 -23.04
C LEU A 215 14.40 -1.13 -24.29
N GLU A 216 14.91 0.09 -24.28
CA GLU A 216 15.69 0.67 -25.39
C GLU A 216 16.90 -0.23 -25.74
N ASP A 217 17.62 -0.76 -24.74
CA ASP A 217 18.70 -1.72 -24.94
C ASP A 217 18.18 -3.07 -25.47
N CYS A 218 17.10 -3.59 -24.90
CA CYS A 218 16.51 -4.85 -25.32
C CYS A 218 16.03 -4.83 -26.77
N LEU A 219 15.46 -3.71 -27.24
CA LEU A 219 15.01 -3.56 -28.63
C LEU A 219 16.18 -3.63 -29.67
N GLN A 220 17.40 -3.35 -29.23
CA GLN A 220 18.59 -3.50 -30.09
C GLN A 220 19.11 -4.95 -30.14
N VAL A 221 18.86 -5.73 -29.10
CA VAL A 221 19.42 -7.09 -28.93
C VAL A 221 18.44 -8.17 -29.37
N TYR A 222 17.16 -8.03 -29.07
CA TYR A 222 16.16 -9.05 -29.35
C TYR A 222 15.40 -8.76 -30.65
N PRO A 223 15.45 -9.65 -31.65
CA PRO A 223 14.83 -9.41 -32.95
C PRO A 223 13.30 -9.45 -32.93
N ALA A 224 12.72 -10.11 -31.93
CA ALA A 224 11.29 -10.21 -31.75
C ALA A 224 10.93 -10.26 -30.27
N ILE A 225 10.13 -9.31 -29.83
CA ILE A 225 9.51 -9.24 -28.50
C ILE A 225 8.00 -9.22 -28.73
N HIS A 226 7.25 -10.15 -28.11
CA HIS A 226 5.80 -10.24 -28.26
C HIS A 226 5.08 -9.61 -27.06
N GLY A 227 5.68 -9.73 -25.86
CA GLY A 227 5.10 -9.21 -24.63
C GLY A 227 6.12 -8.68 -23.64
N ILE A 228 5.67 -7.76 -22.82
CA ILE A 228 6.41 -7.17 -21.71
C ILE A 228 5.50 -7.23 -20.49
N ILE A 229 6.00 -7.77 -19.37
CA ILE A 229 5.33 -7.73 -18.09
C ILE A 229 6.19 -6.96 -17.09
N CYS A 230 5.57 -5.99 -16.43
CA CYS A 230 6.20 -5.12 -15.44
C CYS A 230 5.56 -5.32 -14.08
N GLN A 231 6.36 -5.40 -13.01
CA GLN A 231 5.84 -5.54 -11.66
C GLN A 231 5.16 -4.26 -11.12
N ASN A 232 5.22 -3.14 -11.86
CA ASN A 232 4.39 -1.97 -11.56
C ASN A 232 4.12 -1.13 -12.83
N ASP A 233 3.18 -0.20 -12.70
CA ASP A 233 2.71 0.66 -13.78
C ASP A 233 3.74 1.72 -14.20
N LEU A 234 4.54 2.25 -13.25
CA LEU A 234 5.62 3.19 -13.62
C LEU A 234 6.63 2.57 -14.58
N MET A 235 7.01 1.31 -14.36
CA MET A 235 7.87 0.60 -15.31
C MET A 235 7.18 0.34 -16.65
N ALA A 236 5.87 0.03 -16.62
CA ALA A 236 5.10 -0.13 -17.85
C ALA A 236 5.03 1.18 -18.65
N GLU A 237 4.84 2.34 -18.02
CA GLU A 237 4.91 3.66 -18.66
C GLU A 237 6.27 3.89 -19.33
N GLY A 238 7.38 3.60 -18.63
CA GLY A 238 8.71 3.70 -19.22
C GLY A 238 8.89 2.79 -20.44
N CYS A 239 8.28 1.61 -20.42
CA CYS A 239 8.25 0.74 -21.58
C CYS A 239 7.42 1.32 -22.74
N LEU A 240 6.26 1.92 -22.45
CA LEU A 240 5.44 2.58 -23.45
C LEU A 240 6.19 3.74 -24.13
N ASP A 241 6.92 4.55 -23.35
CA ASP A 241 7.76 5.63 -23.88
C ASP A 241 8.87 5.11 -24.81
N ALA A 242 9.55 4.03 -24.42
CA ALA A 242 10.56 3.39 -25.28
C ALA A 242 9.96 2.84 -26.58
N LEU A 243 8.77 2.24 -26.52
CA LEU A 243 8.06 1.73 -27.69
C LEU A 243 7.59 2.86 -28.61
N GLU A 244 7.14 3.98 -28.08
CA GLU A 244 6.77 5.16 -28.85
C GLU A 244 7.97 5.73 -29.59
N ASN A 245 9.09 5.92 -28.89
CA ASN A 245 10.35 6.41 -29.46
C ASN A 245 10.87 5.49 -30.60
N ALA A 246 10.62 4.18 -30.48
CA ALA A 246 11.02 3.20 -31.48
C ALA A 246 10.00 3.02 -32.64
N GLY A 247 8.85 3.71 -32.61
CA GLY A 247 7.75 3.53 -33.59
C GLY A 247 7.07 2.16 -33.49
N LEU A 248 7.07 1.56 -32.30
CA LEU A 248 6.52 0.25 -31.97
C LEU A 248 5.26 0.32 -31.08
N SER A 249 4.70 1.50 -30.87
CA SER A 249 3.47 1.67 -30.10
C SER A 249 2.36 0.73 -30.58
N GLY A 250 1.74 0.01 -29.65
CA GLY A 250 0.68 -0.93 -29.96
C GLY A 250 1.13 -2.19 -30.72
N LYS A 251 2.42 -2.46 -30.90
CA LYS A 251 2.90 -3.68 -31.58
C LYS A 251 3.33 -4.80 -30.64
N ILE A 252 3.63 -4.47 -29.41
CA ILE A 252 4.05 -5.41 -28.35
C ILE A 252 3.01 -5.34 -27.24
N ALA A 253 2.63 -6.48 -26.67
CA ALA A 253 1.71 -6.53 -25.54
C ALA A 253 2.43 -6.02 -24.27
N VAL A 254 1.82 -5.11 -23.53
CA VAL A 254 2.39 -4.55 -22.29
C VAL A 254 1.38 -4.68 -21.15
N VAL A 255 1.83 -5.24 -20.02
CA VAL A 255 1.02 -5.38 -18.81
C VAL A 255 1.81 -4.87 -17.60
N GLY A 256 1.11 -4.13 -16.73
CA GLY A 256 1.62 -3.57 -15.47
C GLY A 256 0.87 -4.07 -14.25
N ILE A 257 1.13 -3.45 -13.12
CA ILE A 257 0.45 -3.65 -11.84
C ILE A 257 0.41 -2.27 -11.16
N ASP A 258 -0.68 -1.88 -10.59
CA ASP A 258 -1.05 -0.84 -9.62
C ASP A 258 -2.39 -0.19 -9.98
N GLY A 259 -2.72 0.03 -11.25
CA GLY A 259 -3.96 0.70 -11.68
C GLY A 259 -3.87 2.22 -11.68
N GLN A 260 -2.67 2.78 -11.97
CA GLN A 260 -2.50 4.24 -12.10
C GLN A 260 -3.39 4.79 -13.21
N ARG A 261 -3.95 5.99 -12.98
CA ARG A 261 -4.89 6.61 -13.93
C ARG A 261 -4.31 6.77 -15.34
N SER A 262 -3.05 7.15 -15.47
CA SER A 262 -2.34 7.28 -16.75
C SER A 262 -2.28 5.96 -17.51
N VAL A 263 -2.02 4.87 -16.80
CA VAL A 263 -1.96 3.51 -17.35
C VAL A 263 -3.36 3.00 -17.71
N VAL A 264 -4.35 3.20 -16.85
CA VAL A 264 -5.74 2.83 -17.15
C VAL A 264 -6.26 3.61 -18.37
N GLN A 265 -5.85 4.90 -18.52
CA GLN A 265 -6.12 5.66 -19.73
C GLN A 265 -5.41 5.09 -20.96
N ALA A 266 -4.15 4.66 -20.83
CA ALA A 266 -3.41 4.01 -21.92
C ALA A 266 -4.06 2.69 -22.36
N ILE A 267 -4.68 1.95 -21.43
CA ILE A 267 -5.46 0.75 -21.74
C ILE A 267 -6.73 1.12 -22.50
N ALA A 268 -7.48 2.12 -22.02
CA ALA A 268 -8.69 2.60 -22.70
C ALA A 268 -8.39 3.11 -24.12
N ASP A 269 -7.23 3.71 -24.33
CA ASP A 269 -6.72 4.21 -25.62
C ASP A 269 -6.06 3.10 -26.46
N GLN A 270 -6.08 1.84 -26.01
CA GLN A 270 -5.48 0.67 -26.69
C GLN A 270 -3.96 0.77 -26.93
N ARG A 271 -3.26 1.54 -26.10
CA ARG A 271 -1.78 1.67 -26.12
C ARG A 271 -1.11 0.68 -25.17
N MET A 272 -1.86 0.10 -24.25
CA MET A 272 -1.43 -0.91 -23.27
C MET A 272 -2.50 -1.98 -23.15
N ASP A 273 -2.12 -3.19 -22.75
CA ASP A 273 -3.03 -4.35 -22.75
C ASP A 273 -3.72 -4.57 -21.42
N GLY A 274 -3.09 -4.23 -20.30
CA GLY A 274 -3.73 -4.38 -19.00
C GLY A 274 -2.85 -3.99 -17.81
N THR A 275 -3.49 -3.88 -16.67
CA THR A 275 -2.87 -3.71 -15.35
C THR A 275 -3.70 -4.42 -14.28
N VAL A 276 -3.12 -4.67 -13.12
CA VAL A 276 -3.87 -5.13 -11.95
C VAL A 276 -3.96 -3.99 -10.95
N TRP A 277 -5.18 -3.49 -10.76
CA TRP A 277 -5.47 -2.40 -9.84
C TRP A 277 -5.37 -2.84 -8.40
N GLN A 278 -4.87 -1.95 -7.54
CA GLN A 278 -4.90 -2.03 -6.09
C GLN A 278 -5.34 -0.68 -5.49
N ASP A 279 -6.00 -0.74 -4.33
CA ASP A 279 -6.58 0.43 -3.70
C ASP A 279 -5.58 1.13 -2.76
N PRO A 280 -5.13 2.37 -3.04
CA PRO A 280 -4.27 3.13 -2.13
C PRO A 280 -4.97 3.51 -0.81
N ALA A 281 -6.30 3.40 -0.73
CA ALA A 281 -7.05 3.61 0.51
C ALA A 281 -6.72 2.57 1.60
N MET A 282 -5.96 1.51 1.26
CA MET A 282 -5.37 0.61 2.28
C MET A 282 -4.58 1.37 3.35
N ALA A 283 -4.02 2.54 3.03
CA ALA A 283 -3.31 3.38 3.99
C ALA A 283 -4.25 3.91 5.08
N VAL A 284 -5.47 4.30 4.72
CA VAL A 284 -6.52 4.71 5.67
C VAL A 284 -6.98 3.51 6.50
N ALA A 285 -7.20 2.37 5.85
CA ALA A 285 -7.56 1.12 6.55
C ALA A 285 -6.49 0.70 7.57
N ALA A 286 -5.20 0.93 7.28
CA ALA A 286 -4.12 0.67 8.22
C ALA A 286 -4.17 1.61 9.44
N ALA A 287 -4.51 2.90 9.23
CA ALA A 287 -4.68 3.85 10.32
C ALA A 287 -5.83 3.43 11.24
N ASP A 288 -7.00 3.11 10.68
CA ASP A 288 -8.15 2.62 11.43
C ASP A 288 -7.82 1.36 12.23
N ARG A 289 -7.16 0.39 11.60
CA ARG A 289 -6.77 -0.89 12.24
C ARG A 289 -5.79 -0.68 13.40
N LEU A 290 -4.80 0.18 13.23
CA LEU A 290 -3.85 0.48 14.30
C LEU A 290 -4.54 1.20 15.46
N LEU A 291 -5.41 2.18 15.20
CA LEU A 291 -6.18 2.88 16.21
C LEU A 291 -7.10 1.93 16.99
N GLU A 292 -7.80 1.04 16.30
CA GLU A 292 -8.63 0.01 16.93
C GLU A 292 -7.79 -0.90 17.84
N ALA A 293 -6.62 -1.35 17.36
CA ALA A 293 -5.72 -2.19 18.15
C ALA A 293 -5.21 -1.48 19.41
N LEU A 294 -4.90 -0.19 19.32
CA LEU A 294 -4.48 0.63 20.45
C LEU A 294 -5.60 0.81 21.49
N GLN A 295 -6.85 0.98 21.06
CA GLN A 295 -8.02 1.12 21.95
C GLN A 295 -8.38 -0.19 22.62
N GLN A 296 -8.43 -1.28 21.85
CA GLN A 296 -8.90 -2.59 22.32
C GLN A 296 -7.78 -3.44 22.93
N LYS A 297 -6.49 -3.04 22.75
CA LYS A 297 -5.29 -3.80 23.14
C LYS A 297 -5.27 -5.23 22.58
N THR A 298 -5.78 -5.39 21.36
CA THR A 298 -5.86 -6.66 20.65
C THR A 298 -4.95 -6.64 19.42
N LEU A 299 -4.56 -7.83 18.95
CA LEU A 299 -3.85 -7.95 17.67
C LEU A 299 -4.85 -7.69 16.53
N SER A 300 -4.44 -6.89 15.55
CA SER A 300 -5.32 -6.55 14.44
C SER A 300 -5.47 -7.70 13.42
N GLY A 301 -4.43 -8.52 13.22
CA GLY A 301 -4.36 -9.55 12.17
C GLY A 301 -4.23 -8.94 10.77
N ASN A 302 -4.20 -9.81 9.75
CA ASN A 302 -4.05 -9.38 8.35
C ASN A 302 -5.38 -8.92 7.77
N LEU A 303 -5.31 -7.87 6.93
CA LEU A 303 -6.41 -7.36 6.12
C LEU A 303 -5.94 -7.26 4.67
N TYR A 304 -6.53 -8.07 3.81
CA TYR A 304 -6.29 -7.99 2.38
C TYR A 304 -7.32 -7.08 1.72
N THR A 305 -6.83 -6.12 0.94
CA THR A 305 -7.67 -5.20 0.16
C THR A 305 -8.00 -5.78 -1.20
N ASP A 306 -9.08 -5.28 -1.80
CA ASP A 306 -9.52 -5.71 -3.12
C ASP A 306 -8.49 -5.39 -4.20
N ILE A 307 -8.43 -6.27 -5.20
CA ILE A 307 -7.64 -6.14 -6.42
C ILE A 307 -8.50 -6.44 -7.63
N ALA A 308 -8.16 -5.89 -8.78
CA ALA A 308 -8.90 -6.15 -10.02
C ALA A 308 -7.99 -6.13 -11.24
N ALA A 309 -8.15 -7.15 -12.10
CA ALA A 309 -7.53 -7.15 -13.42
C ALA A 309 -8.27 -6.18 -14.36
N LEU A 310 -7.54 -5.22 -14.93
CA LEU A 310 -8.06 -4.23 -15.85
C LEU A 310 -7.51 -4.45 -17.25
N ASP A 311 -8.41 -4.46 -18.22
CA ASP A 311 -8.11 -4.51 -19.65
C ASP A 311 -9.06 -3.58 -20.43
N SER A 312 -9.05 -3.62 -21.74
CA SER A 312 -9.87 -2.76 -22.60
C SER A 312 -11.39 -2.93 -22.37
N THR A 313 -11.84 -3.95 -21.69
CA THR A 313 -13.27 -4.22 -21.45
C THR A 313 -13.83 -3.45 -20.26
N ASN A 314 -12.97 -3.09 -19.26
CA ASN A 314 -13.40 -2.45 -18.02
C ASN A 314 -12.62 -1.16 -17.66
N ALA A 315 -11.52 -0.84 -18.35
CA ALA A 315 -10.71 0.34 -18.06
C ALA A 315 -11.53 1.65 -18.05
N GLN A 316 -12.48 1.80 -18.99
CA GLN A 316 -13.30 3.01 -19.07
C GLN A 316 -14.24 3.18 -17.85
N GLU A 317 -14.72 2.07 -17.28
CA GLU A 317 -15.53 2.07 -16.05
C GLU A 317 -14.71 2.60 -14.88
N TYR A 318 -13.51 2.06 -14.66
CA TYR A 318 -12.60 2.50 -13.60
C TYR A 318 -12.20 3.98 -13.71
N LEU A 319 -12.02 4.49 -14.93
CA LEU A 319 -11.77 5.91 -15.18
C LEU A 319 -12.97 6.78 -14.80
N SER A 320 -14.18 6.37 -15.19
CA SER A 320 -15.41 7.14 -14.98
C SER A 320 -15.87 7.16 -13.53
N GLU A 321 -15.64 6.07 -12.80
CA GLU A 321 -15.98 5.94 -11.38
C GLU A 321 -14.91 6.55 -10.45
N GLY A 322 -13.78 6.99 -11.00
CA GLY A 322 -12.69 7.59 -10.22
C GLY A 322 -11.94 6.58 -9.35
N LEU A 323 -12.01 5.28 -9.68
CA LEU A 323 -11.30 4.22 -8.97
C LEU A 323 -9.81 4.18 -9.32
N SER A 324 -9.44 4.61 -10.53
CA SER A 324 -8.03 4.80 -10.91
C SER A 324 -7.48 6.06 -10.26
N TRP A 325 -6.30 5.99 -9.71
CA TRP A 325 -5.66 7.04 -8.90
C TRP A 325 -4.44 7.69 -9.56
#